data_6b91df94ec78cfe44fbc4dcc120f8ec4
#
_entry.id   6b91df94ec78cfe44fbc4dcc120f8ec4
#
_cell.length_a   1.000
_cell.length_b   1.000
_cell.length_c   1.000
_cell.angle_alpha   90.00
_cell.angle_beta   90.00
_cell.angle_gamma   90.00
#
_symmetry.space_group_name_H-M   'P 1'
#
loop_
_entity.id
_entity.type
_entity.pdbx_description
1 polymer ?
#
loop_
_entity_poly.entity_id
_entity_poly.type
_entity_poly.pdbx_seq_one_letter_code
_entity_poly.pdbx_strand_id
1 'polypeptide(L)' 'MSVIELSEKRFIRCILENGFLYDESHQGYTRVWETNTPDGKLQCLEVYKKDNDVWKQIMYGSDGGVFFTEDINIDEHLP' A
#
# COMPACT_ATOMS: atom_id res chain seq x y z
N MET A 1 13.82 14.26 -16.16
CA MET A 1 13.18 13.35 -15.19
C MET A 1 14.19 12.31 -14.76
N SER A 2 14.35 12.12 -13.46
CA SER A 2 15.27 11.13 -12.94
C SER A 2 14.68 9.72 -13.07
N VAL A 3 15.54 8.70 -13.00
CA VAL A 3 15.13 7.30 -13.03
C VAL A 3 14.24 7.00 -11.82
N ILE A 4 14.54 7.59 -10.66
CA ILE A 4 13.74 7.41 -9.43
C ILE A 4 12.32 7.93 -9.63
N GLU A 5 12.16 9.12 -10.23
CA GLU A 5 10.84 9.69 -10.49
C GLU A 5 10.03 8.84 -11.47
N LEU A 6 10.68 8.27 -12.47
CA LEU A 6 10.03 7.41 -13.45
C LEU A 6 9.55 6.12 -12.79
N SER A 7 10.38 5.50 -11.95
CA SER A 7 10.02 4.29 -11.22
C SER A 7 8.87 4.53 -10.27
N GLU A 8 8.86 5.69 -9.59
CA GLU A 8 7.76 6.05 -8.68
C GLU A 8 6.46 6.24 -9.43
N LYS A 9 6.48 6.90 -10.60
CA LYS A 9 5.27 7.06 -11.42
C LYS A 9 4.70 5.71 -11.88
N ARG A 10 5.57 4.79 -12.26
CA ARG A 10 5.16 3.44 -12.66
C ARG A 10 4.55 2.68 -11.50
N PHE A 11 5.16 2.78 -10.33
CA PHE A 11 4.66 2.14 -9.14
C PHE A 11 3.26 2.66 -8.78
N ILE A 12 3.08 3.97 -8.77
CA ILE A 12 1.78 4.58 -8.46
C ILE A 12 0.73 4.14 -9.48
N ARG A 13 1.07 4.13 -10.77
CA ARG A 13 0.14 3.64 -11.80
C ARG A 13 -0.26 2.20 -11.54
N CYS A 14 0.69 1.35 -11.18
CA CYS A 14 0.45 -0.05 -10.91
C CYS A 14 -0.54 -0.24 -9.75
N ILE A 15 -0.34 0.47 -8.64
CA ILE A 15 -1.23 0.33 -7.50
C ILE A 15 -2.62 0.94 -7.78
N LEU A 16 -2.70 2.01 -8.56
CA LEU A 16 -3.98 2.57 -8.99
C LEU A 16 -4.76 1.56 -9.85
N GLU A 17 -4.07 0.86 -10.75
CA GLU A 17 -4.68 -0.18 -11.59
C GLU A 17 -5.16 -1.37 -10.76
N ASN A 18 -4.62 -1.55 -9.57
CA ASN A 18 -5.02 -2.61 -8.64
C ASN A 18 -6.06 -2.15 -7.61
N GLY A 19 -6.67 -1.00 -7.83
CA GLY A 19 -7.79 -0.55 -7.01
C GLY A 19 -7.43 0.32 -5.81
N PHE A 20 -6.17 0.70 -5.68
CA PHE A 20 -5.76 1.64 -4.63
C PHE A 20 -6.17 3.05 -5.02
N LEU A 21 -6.60 3.84 -4.04
CA LEU A 21 -6.93 5.25 -4.21
C LEU A 21 -6.21 6.08 -3.16
N TYR A 22 -5.81 7.29 -3.55
CA TYR A 22 -5.13 8.17 -2.62
C TYR A 22 -6.07 8.63 -1.51
N ASP A 23 -5.59 8.54 -0.27
CA ASP A 23 -6.32 8.94 0.95
C ASP A 23 -5.45 9.90 1.75
N GLU A 24 -5.92 11.14 1.88
CA GLU A 24 -5.18 12.17 2.61
C GLU A 24 -5.02 11.86 4.08
N SER A 25 -6.00 11.19 4.69
CA SER A 25 -5.92 10.88 6.12
C SER A 25 -4.79 9.92 6.45
N HIS A 26 -4.41 9.07 5.49
CA HIS A 26 -3.29 8.16 5.62
C HIS A 26 -2.04 8.67 4.91
N GLN A 27 -2.16 9.76 4.15
CA GLN A 27 -1.08 10.30 3.32
C GLN A 27 -0.48 9.26 2.39
N GLY A 28 -1.36 8.44 1.80
CA GLY A 28 -0.93 7.35 0.93
C GLY A 28 -2.08 6.76 0.15
N TYR A 29 -1.77 5.72 -0.59
CA TYR A 29 -2.73 5.00 -1.42
C TYR A 29 -3.29 3.82 -0.64
N THR A 30 -4.60 3.69 -0.60
CA THR A 30 -5.27 2.70 0.24
C THR A 30 -6.21 1.84 -0.55
N ARG A 31 -6.37 0.61 -0.10
CA ARG A 31 -7.37 -0.34 -0.59
C ARG A 31 -7.86 -1.19 0.56
N VAL A 32 -9.18 -1.36 0.66
CA VAL A 32 -9.79 -2.27 1.62
C VAL A 32 -10.04 -3.61 0.94
N TRP A 33 -9.68 -4.70 1.61
CA TRP A 33 -9.99 -6.03 1.13
C TRP A 33 -10.41 -6.93 2.29
N GLU A 34 -11.08 -8.02 1.95
CA GLU A 34 -11.56 -9.00 2.92
C GLU A 34 -11.03 -10.38 2.57
N THR A 35 -10.77 -11.17 3.60
CA THR A 35 -10.45 -12.58 3.42
C THR A 35 -11.23 -13.40 4.44
N ASN A 36 -11.53 -14.65 4.08
CA ASN A 36 -12.19 -15.57 4.99
C ASN A 36 -11.15 -16.32 5.81
N THR A 37 -11.38 -16.37 7.12
CA THR A 37 -10.55 -17.14 8.05
C THR A 37 -11.44 -18.16 8.76
N PRO A 38 -10.87 -19.18 9.43
CA PRO A 38 -11.64 -20.11 10.24
C PRO A 38 -12.48 -19.42 11.32
N ASP A 39 -12.07 -18.25 11.78
CA ASP A 39 -12.76 -17.49 12.83
C ASP A 39 -13.72 -16.44 12.27
N GLY A 40 -13.92 -16.39 10.95
CA GLY A 40 -14.82 -15.45 10.29
C GLY A 40 -14.11 -14.63 9.22
N LYS A 41 -14.70 -13.46 8.88
CA LYS A 41 -14.13 -12.57 7.89
C LYS A 41 -13.13 -11.62 8.54
N LEU A 42 -11.96 -11.50 7.93
CA LEU A 42 -10.97 -10.50 8.29
C LEU A 42 -11.00 -9.37 7.27
N GLN A 43 -11.23 -8.15 7.74
CA GLN A 43 -11.10 -6.95 6.92
C GLN A 43 -9.72 -6.36 7.10
N CYS A 44 -9.14 -5.91 6.01
CA CYS A 44 -7.79 -5.35 6.01
C CYS A 44 -7.77 -4.05 5.21
N LEU A 45 -7.14 -3.04 5.77
CA LEU A 45 -6.82 -1.82 5.05
C LEU A 45 -5.33 -1.86 4.69
N GLU A 46 -5.05 -1.89 3.41
CA GLU A 46 -3.68 -1.90 2.90
C GLU A 46 -3.30 -0.50 2.43
N VAL A 47 -2.15 -0.01 2.88
CA VAL A 47 -1.67 1.34 2.59
C VAL A 47 -0.28 1.27 2.00
N TYR A 48 -0.08 1.99 0.89
CA TYR A 48 1.24 2.29 0.35
C TYR A 48 1.49 3.78 0.52
N LYS A 49 2.51 4.14 1.28
CA LYS A 49 2.86 5.53 1.53
C LYS A 49 4.36 5.75 1.43
N LYS A 50 4.75 6.97 1.11
CA LYS A 50 6.15 7.37 1.08
C LYS A 50 6.47 8.17 2.33
N ASP A 51 7.49 7.75 3.06
CA ASP A 51 7.93 8.39 4.28
C ASP A 51 9.46 8.51 4.24
N ASN A 52 9.99 9.74 4.34
CA ASN A 52 11.42 10.02 4.26
C ASN A 52 12.08 9.37 3.03
N ASP A 53 11.45 9.53 1.86
CA ASP A 53 11.90 8.98 0.58
C ASP A 53 11.90 7.45 0.49
N VAL A 54 11.30 6.78 1.46
CA VAL A 54 11.15 5.32 1.48
C VAL A 54 9.68 4.97 1.36
N TRP A 55 9.33 4.11 0.41
CA TRP A 55 7.97 3.59 0.30
C TRP A 55 7.76 2.48 1.32
N LYS A 56 6.58 2.50 1.93
CA LYS A 56 6.20 1.52 2.96
C LYS A 56 4.86 0.92 2.62
N GLN A 57 4.74 -0.37 2.89
CA GLN A 57 3.47 -1.08 2.87
C GLN A 57 3.05 -1.30 4.32
N ILE A 58 1.83 -0.90 4.65
CA ILE A 58 1.28 -1.04 6.00
C ILE A 58 -0.09 -1.70 5.87
N MET A 59 -0.35 -2.69 6.71
CA MET A 59 -1.67 -3.33 6.76
C MET A 59 -2.27 -3.18 8.14
N TYR A 60 -3.50 -2.68 8.17
CA TYR A 60 -4.28 -2.49 9.40
C TYR A 60 -5.39 -3.53 9.43
N GLY A 61 -5.61 -4.13 10.60
CA GLY A 61 -6.74 -5.02 10.82
C GLY A 61 -8.03 -4.26 11.09
N SER A 62 -9.12 -4.99 11.27
CA SER A 62 -10.43 -4.40 11.53
C SER A 62 -10.53 -3.69 12.87
N ASP A 63 -9.62 -3.97 13.80
CA ASP A 63 -9.51 -3.27 15.07
C ASP A 63 -8.75 -1.95 14.99
N GLY A 64 -8.22 -1.62 13.79
CA GLY A 64 -7.40 -0.43 13.57
C GLY A 64 -5.93 -0.61 13.91
N GLY A 65 -5.52 -1.78 14.38
CA GLY A 65 -4.12 -2.06 14.71
C GLY A 65 -3.30 -2.46 13.50
N VAL A 66 -2.03 -2.09 13.49
CA VAL A 66 -1.09 -2.49 12.44
C VAL A 66 -0.67 -3.93 12.71
N PHE A 67 -0.86 -4.81 11.73
CA PHE A 67 -0.37 -6.18 11.85
C PHE A 67 0.75 -6.50 10.85
N PHE A 68 1.04 -5.60 9.93
CA PHE A 68 2.12 -5.79 8.96
C PHE A 68 2.66 -4.44 8.55
N THR A 69 3.98 -4.32 8.49
CA THR A 69 4.65 -3.16 7.91
C THR A 69 5.97 -3.60 7.30
N GLU A 70 6.30 -3.05 6.14
CA GLU A 70 7.51 -3.38 5.43
C GLU A 70 7.94 -2.19 4.58
N ASP A 71 9.25 -1.91 4.58
CA ASP A 71 9.83 -1.00 3.60
C ASP A 71 9.93 -1.73 2.27
N ILE A 72 9.52 -1.08 1.19
CA ILE A 72 9.51 -1.71 -0.12
C ILE A 72 10.46 -1.00 -1.07
N ASN A 73 11.09 -1.79 -1.93
CA ASN A 73 11.86 -1.27 -3.05
C ASN A 73 10.92 -1.24 -4.25
N ILE A 74 10.54 -0.03 -4.68
CA ILE A 74 9.57 0.13 -5.77
C ILE A 74 10.05 -0.44 -7.09
N ASP A 75 11.37 -0.53 -7.29
CA ASP A 75 11.91 -1.13 -8.51
C ASP A 75 11.66 -2.64 -8.58
N GLU A 76 11.56 -3.31 -7.43
CA GLU A 76 11.26 -4.73 -7.36
C GLU A 76 9.77 -5.02 -7.48
N HIS A 77 8.91 -4.03 -7.24
CA HIS A 77 7.46 -4.18 -7.33
C HIS A 77 6.91 -3.82 -8.72
N LEU A 78 7.76 -3.39 -9.64
CA LEU A 78 7.34 -3.11 -11.01
C LEU A 78 7.27 -4.41 -11.81
N PRO A 79 6.20 -4.62 -12.58
CA PRO A 79 6.10 -5.77 -13.47
C PRO A 79 7.12 -5.71 -14.61
#